data_7ca445f8b812e5ce8b145e504f2abab3
#
_entry.id   7ca445f8b812e5ce8b145e504f2abab3
#
_cell.length_a   1.000
_cell.length_b   1.000
_cell.length_c   1.000
_cell.angle_alpha   90.00
_cell.angle_beta   90.00
_cell.angle_gamma   90.00
#
_symmetry.space_group_name_H-M   'P 1'
#
loop_
_entity.id
_entity.type
_entity.pdbx_description
1 polymer ?
#
loop_
_entity_poly.entity_id
_entity_poly.type
_entity_poly.pdbx_seq_one_letter_code
_entity_poly.pdbx_strand_id
1 'polypeptide(L)'
;MKLISLLRCSLLFGLLLLIAGGKLHAQTSQEPFSQAISVGVKGGMTASRFTFVPSVRQRLHTGPVAGISVRYDVERGASLQAELNYRRGGWQERYDSLQTHYTRHLDYLELPLLTHLYIRSGDMRFFLNAGPFFGYLLGESATSAGEANMSNLDTTRHGITVRDRLFWGLGGGPGISIPLGNRQRIELEGRFVYGLGNIWSSKRGSTYVQSSEMYFGATLNYFFRL
;
A
#
# COMPACT_ATOMS: atom_id res chain seq x y z
N MET A 1 16.82 18.46 24.01
CA MET A 1 15.99 17.66 23.09
C MET A 1 16.46 17.66 21.63
N LYS A 2 17.12 18.68 21.09
CA LYS A 2 17.60 18.72 19.68
C LYS A 2 18.81 17.82 19.37
N LEU A 3 19.68 17.55 20.35
CA LEU A 3 20.91 16.75 20.15
C LEU A 3 20.63 15.25 19.94
N ILE A 4 19.60 14.70 20.58
CA ILE A 4 19.21 13.27 20.48
C ILE A 4 18.57 12.96 19.13
N SER A 5 17.88 13.93 18.52
CA SER A 5 17.28 13.81 17.19
C SER A 5 18.35 13.77 16.08
N LEU A 6 19.40 14.57 16.21
CA LEU A 6 20.52 14.57 15.27
C LEU A 6 21.35 13.28 15.34
N LEU A 7 21.54 12.71 16.53
CA LEU A 7 22.25 11.43 16.70
C LEU A 7 21.47 10.26 16.06
N ARG A 8 20.14 10.27 16.12
CA ARG A 8 19.29 9.23 15.51
C ARG A 8 19.28 9.29 13.98
N CYS A 9 19.29 10.49 13.40
CA CYS A 9 19.42 10.64 11.94
C CYS A 9 20.81 10.24 11.44
N SER A 10 21.89 10.52 12.16
CA SER A 10 23.24 10.12 11.74
C SER A 10 23.47 8.62 11.86
N LEU A 11 22.85 7.94 12.85
CA LEU A 11 22.90 6.48 12.97
C LEU A 11 22.13 5.76 11.84
N LEU A 12 20.98 6.29 11.42
CA LEU A 12 20.22 5.76 10.29
C LEU A 12 20.96 5.97 8.96
N PHE A 13 21.60 7.13 8.78
CA PHE A 13 22.41 7.42 7.58
C PHE A 13 23.70 6.59 7.55
N GLY A 14 24.34 6.35 8.70
CA GLY A 14 25.50 5.46 8.84
C GLY A 14 25.17 4.00 8.54
N LEU A 15 23.98 3.51 8.95
CA LEU A 15 23.50 2.16 8.65
C LEU A 15 23.21 1.97 7.15
N LEU A 16 22.69 3.01 6.49
CA LEU A 16 22.46 3.00 5.03
C LEU A 16 23.77 2.97 4.23
N LEU A 17 24.82 3.66 4.70
CA LEU A 17 26.14 3.66 4.08
C LEU A 17 26.90 2.35 4.29
N LEU A 18 26.71 1.65 5.41
CA LEU A 18 27.29 0.33 5.66
C LEU A 18 26.72 -0.76 4.73
N ILE A 19 25.46 -0.63 4.32
CA ILE A 19 24.82 -1.53 3.34
C ILE A 19 25.36 -1.26 1.92
N ALA A 20 25.76 -0.02 1.61
CA ALA A 20 26.29 0.37 0.31
C ALA A 20 27.80 0.03 0.12
N GLY A 21 28.54 -0.21 1.23
CA GLY A 21 29.99 -0.45 1.21
C GLY A 21 30.43 -1.91 1.06
N GLY A 22 29.51 -2.86 1.15
CA GLY A 22 29.81 -4.28 0.94
C GLY A 22 30.09 -4.57 -0.52
N LYS A 23 31.38 -4.76 -0.90
CA LYS A 23 31.73 -5.35 -2.20
C LYS A 23 31.17 -6.78 -2.22
N LEU A 24 29.98 -6.95 -2.75
CA LEU A 24 29.43 -8.25 -3.10
C LEU A 24 30.29 -8.82 -4.24
N HIS A 25 31.26 -9.67 -3.90
CA HIS A 25 31.90 -10.54 -4.86
C HIS A 25 30.89 -11.61 -5.27
N ALA A 26 30.00 -11.24 -6.18
CA ALA A 26 29.20 -12.21 -6.90
C ALA A 26 30.13 -12.91 -7.90
N GLN A 27 30.63 -14.08 -7.57
CA GLN A 27 31.13 -15.02 -8.55
C GLN A 27 29.93 -15.44 -9.41
N THR A 28 29.80 -14.80 -10.55
CA THR A 28 28.71 -15.02 -11.49
C THR A 28 29.19 -16.04 -12.52
N SER A 29 28.70 -17.27 -12.45
CA SER A 29 28.49 -18.06 -13.67
C SER A 29 27.50 -17.24 -14.52
N GLN A 30 28.00 -16.60 -15.56
CA GLN A 30 27.23 -15.69 -16.41
C GLN A 30 26.40 -16.49 -17.42
N GLU A 31 25.31 -17.07 -16.98
CA GLU A 31 24.26 -17.38 -17.95
C GLU A 31 23.75 -16.06 -18.56
N PRO A 32 23.58 -15.99 -19.89
CA PRO A 32 23.07 -14.78 -20.53
C PRO A 32 21.71 -14.43 -19.96
N PHE A 33 21.51 -13.15 -19.56
CA PHE A 33 20.23 -12.67 -19.08
C PHE A 33 19.20 -12.78 -20.22
N SER A 34 18.11 -13.49 -19.96
CA SER A 34 16.97 -13.56 -20.86
C SER A 34 15.82 -12.76 -20.26
N GLN A 35 15.36 -11.77 -21.01
CA GLN A 35 14.13 -11.04 -20.69
C GLN A 35 12.97 -12.03 -20.61
N ALA A 36 12.10 -11.85 -19.63
CA ALA A 36 10.95 -12.71 -19.45
C ALA A 36 9.73 -11.91 -18.96
N ILE A 37 8.59 -12.39 -19.37
CA ILE A 37 7.31 -11.92 -18.86
C ILE A 37 6.79 -12.96 -17.86
N SER A 38 6.29 -12.48 -16.74
CA SER A 38 5.58 -13.30 -15.77
C SER A 38 4.21 -12.72 -15.51
N VAL A 39 3.22 -13.60 -15.39
CA VAL A 39 1.86 -13.23 -15.01
C VAL A 39 1.55 -13.81 -13.64
N GLY A 40 0.77 -13.11 -12.85
CA GLY A 40 0.47 -13.55 -11.51
C GLY A 40 -0.91 -13.17 -11.03
N VAL A 41 -1.32 -13.83 -9.98
CA VAL A 41 -2.52 -13.51 -9.20
C VAL A 41 -2.13 -13.23 -7.77
N LYS A 42 -2.89 -12.39 -7.09
CA LYS A 42 -2.62 -12.00 -5.72
C LYS A 42 -3.89 -11.94 -4.89
N GLY A 43 -3.72 -12.20 -3.59
CA GLY A 43 -4.75 -12.04 -2.59
C GLY A 43 -4.16 -11.66 -1.25
N GLY A 44 -4.94 -10.97 -0.42
CA GLY A 44 -4.48 -10.57 0.89
C GLY A 44 -5.43 -9.63 1.61
N MET A 45 -4.89 -8.94 2.60
CA MET A 45 -5.62 -8.01 3.44
C MET A 45 -4.88 -6.67 3.53
N THR A 46 -5.65 -5.60 3.67
CA THR A 46 -5.15 -4.25 3.92
C THR A 46 -5.74 -3.70 5.21
N ALA A 47 -4.99 -2.81 5.87
CA ALA A 47 -5.43 -2.03 7.02
C ALA A 47 -5.27 -0.56 6.66
N SER A 48 -6.38 0.15 6.51
CA SER A 48 -6.42 1.55 6.06
C SER A 48 -6.86 2.49 7.16
N ARG A 49 -6.48 3.74 7.02
CA ARG A 49 -6.95 4.89 7.79
C ARG A 49 -6.85 6.16 6.96
N PHE A 50 -7.57 7.19 7.38
CA PHE A 50 -7.53 8.50 6.74
C PHE A 50 -6.84 9.54 7.61
N THR A 51 -6.14 10.47 6.98
CA THR A 51 -5.68 11.68 7.63
C THR A 51 -6.71 12.77 7.37
N PHE A 52 -7.50 13.10 8.40
CA PHE A 52 -8.47 14.20 8.34
C PHE A 52 -7.95 15.45 9.06
N VAL A 53 -8.21 16.61 8.47
CA VAL A 53 -8.01 17.92 9.13
C VAL A 53 -9.31 18.70 8.98
N PRO A 54 -10.03 18.98 10.11
CA PRO A 54 -9.75 18.61 11.49
C PRO A 54 -9.75 17.12 11.75
N SER A 55 -9.01 16.68 12.81
CA SER A 55 -8.78 15.27 13.09
C SER A 55 -10.04 14.54 13.56
N VAL A 56 -10.18 13.31 13.08
CA VAL A 56 -11.25 12.37 13.47
C VAL A 56 -10.62 11.19 14.21
N ARG A 57 -11.16 10.81 15.37
CA ARG A 57 -10.71 9.62 16.09
C ARG A 57 -11.09 8.36 15.32
N GLN A 58 -10.09 7.58 14.92
CA GLN A 58 -10.26 6.41 14.07
C GLN A 58 -9.57 5.18 14.63
N ARG A 59 -10.10 4.01 14.25
CA ARG A 59 -9.41 2.72 14.27
C ARG A 59 -9.02 2.36 12.85
N LEU A 60 -8.06 1.43 12.71
CA LEU A 60 -7.72 0.85 11.43
C LEU A 60 -8.93 0.09 10.86
N HIS A 61 -9.26 0.37 9.61
CA HIS A 61 -10.24 -0.39 8.84
C HIS A 61 -9.52 -1.48 8.08
N THR A 62 -9.93 -2.74 8.24
CA THR A 62 -9.37 -3.88 7.51
C THR A 62 -10.29 -4.27 6.35
N GLY A 63 -9.69 -4.60 5.20
CA GLY A 63 -10.43 -5.03 4.03
C GLY A 63 -9.60 -5.94 3.12
N PRO A 64 -10.25 -6.72 2.25
CA PRO A 64 -9.59 -7.60 1.31
C PRO A 64 -8.93 -6.82 0.17
N VAL A 65 -7.88 -7.42 -0.40
CA VAL A 65 -7.28 -7.03 -1.67
C VAL A 65 -7.07 -8.28 -2.51
N ALA A 66 -7.44 -8.20 -3.80
CA ALA A 66 -7.21 -9.26 -4.76
C ALA A 66 -6.93 -8.66 -6.14
N GLY A 67 -6.13 -9.32 -6.95
CA GLY A 67 -5.80 -8.78 -8.27
C GLY A 67 -4.94 -9.69 -9.12
N ILE A 68 -4.57 -9.13 -10.27
CA ILE A 68 -3.68 -9.74 -11.25
C ILE A 68 -2.45 -8.86 -11.43
N SER A 69 -1.35 -9.47 -11.87
CA SER A 69 -0.07 -8.78 -12.04
C SER A 69 0.60 -9.25 -13.32
N VAL A 70 1.28 -8.33 -13.99
CA VAL A 70 2.21 -8.61 -15.08
C VAL A 70 3.56 -8.03 -14.71
N ARG A 71 4.61 -8.83 -14.83
CA ARG A 71 5.99 -8.42 -14.54
C ARG A 71 6.87 -8.68 -15.75
N TYR A 72 7.67 -7.69 -16.10
CA TYR A 72 8.67 -7.76 -17.17
C TYR A 72 10.07 -7.60 -16.58
N ASP A 73 10.90 -8.62 -16.74
CA ASP A 73 12.29 -8.61 -16.29
C ASP A 73 13.11 -7.74 -17.25
N VAL A 74 13.61 -6.59 -16.76
CA VAL A 74 14.40 -5.63 -17.55
C VAL A 74 15.87 -5.99 -17.53
N GLU A 75 16.37 -6.32 -16.33
CA GLU A 75 17.77 -6.70 -16.11
C GLU A 75 17.91 -7.62 -14.89
N ARG A 76 19.14 -8.09 -14.62
CA ARG A 76 19.42 -8.90 -13.45
C ARG A 76 19.14 -8.09 -12.17
N GLY A 77 18.16 -8.55 -11.39
CA GLY A 77 17.77 -7.89 -10.13
C GLY A 77 16.75 -6.79 -10.27
N ALA A 78 16.29 -6.44 -11.48
CA ALA A 78 15.30 -5.39 -11.70
C ALA A 78 14.22 -5.80 -12.71
N SER A 79 12.98 -5.51 -12.38
CA SER A 79 11.80 -5.76 -13.21
C SER A 79 10.82 -4.61 -13.10
N LEU A 80 9.98 -4.43 -14.10
CA LEU A 80 8.81 -3.57 -14.05
C LEU A 80 7.57 -4.43 -13.81
N GLN A 81 6.69 -3.97 -12.93
CA GLN A 81 5.47 -4.68 -12.58
C GLN A 81 4.27 -3.74 -12.66
N ALA A 82 3.24 -4.17 -13.36
CA ALA A 82 1.93 -3.54 -13.37
C ALA A 82 0.91 -4.48 -12.73
N GLU A 83 0.00 -3.91 -11.95
CA GLU A 83 -1.04 -4.68 -11.28
C GLU A 83 -2.41 -4.07 -11.56
N LEU A 84 -3.44 -4.89 -11.49
CA LEU A 84 -4.83 -4.45 -11.45
C LEU A 84 -5.48 -5.11 -10.24
N ASN A 85 -5.81 -4.33 -9.21
CA ASN A 85 -6.27 -4.81 -7.94
C ASN A 85 -7.65 -4.25 -7.60
N TYR A 86 -8.54 -5.10 -7.09
CA TYR A 86 -9.68 -4.69 -6.29
C TYR A 86 -9.23 -4.59 -4.84
N ARG A 87 -9.52 -3.47 -4.18
CA ARG A 87 -9.22 -3.25 -2.75
C ARG A 87 -10.40 -2.60 -2.04
N ARG A 88 -10.75 -3.12 -0.90
CA ARG A 88 -11.66 -2.46 0.05
C ARG A 88 -10.86 -1.73 1.10
N GLY A 89 -10.98 -0.40 1.11
CA GLY A 89 -10.42 0.50 2.13
C GLY A 89 -11.51 1.19 2.92
N GLY A 90 -11.14 2.28 3.62
CA GLY A 90 -12.07 3.07 4.39
C GLY A 90 -11.54 3.46 5.76
N TRP A 91 -12.46 3.82 6.66
CA TRP A 91 -12.14 4.12 8.06
C TRP A 91 -13.26 3.69 8.99
N GLN A 92 -12.89 3.42 10.24
CA GLN A 92 -13.81 3.16 11.34
C GLN A 92 -13.62 4.25 12.40
N GLU A 93 -14.70 4.94 12.75
CA GLU A 93 -14.65 5.95 13.79
C GLU A 93 -14.72 5.32 15.17
N ARG A 94 -14.06 5.95 16.13
CA ARG A 94 -14.01 5.51 17.52
C ARG A 94 -14.85 6.46 18.37
N TYR A 95 -15.86 5.91 19.02
CA TYR A 95 -16.70 6.57 20.00
C TYR A 95 -16.39 6.04 21.40
N ASP A 96 -16.71 6.84 22.44
CA ASP A 96 -16.53 6.43 23.83
C ASP A 96 -17.63 5.46 24.28
N SER A 97 -18.79 5.44 23.59
CA SER A 97 -19.87 4.48 23.79
C SER A 97 -19.64 3.20 22.98
N LEU A 98 -19.74 2.03 23.61
CA LEU A 98 -19.63 0.73 22.94
C LEU A 98 -20.79 0.46 21.94
N GLN A 99 -21.91 1.13 22.11
CA GLN A 99 -23.08 0.97 21.23
C GLN A 99 -23.04 1.87 20.01
N THR A 100 -22.11 2.85 19.98
CA THR A 100 -21.99 3.80 18.90
C THR A 100 -20.81 3.41 18.01
N HIS A 101 -21.07 3.17 16.73
CA HIS A 101 -20.03 2.93 15.74
C HIS A 101 -20.42 3.51 14.39
N TYR A 102 -19.40 3.89 13.63
CA TYR A 102 -19.50 4.27 12.23
C TYR A 102 -18.32 3.70 11.47
N THR A 103 -18.61 3.01 10.39
CA THR A 103 -17.61 2.46 9.49
C THR A 103 -17.98 2.83 8.06
N ARG A 104 -17.04 3.42 7.33
CA ARG A 104 -17.20 3.70 5.91
C ARG A 104 -16.27 2.81 5.10
N HIS A 105 -16.85 2.10 4.13
CA HIS A 105 -16.17 1.25 3.20
C HIS A 105 -16.04 1.94 1.85
N LEU A 106 -14.86 1.86 1.26
CA LEU A 106 -14.53 2.43 -0.04
C LEU A 106 -13.93 1.31 -0.91
N ASP A 107 -14.61 0.99 -1.99
CA ASP A 107 -14.18 -0.06 -2.92
C ASP A 107 -13.43 0.59 -4.10
N TYR A 108 -12.17 0.22 -4.28
CA TYR A 108 -11.29 0.77 -5.30
C TYR A 108 -10.87 -0.29 -6.33
N LEU A 109 -10.77 0.15 -7.58
CA LEU A 109 -9.97 -0.51 -8.60
C LEU A 109 -8.64 0.23 -8.66
N GLU A 110 -7.52 -0.44 -8.37
CA GLU A 110 -6.19 0.17 -8.30
C GLU A 110 -5.27 -0.36 -9.39
N LEU A 111 -4.45 0.53 -9.95
CA LEU A 111 -3.39 0.28 -10.93
C LEU A 111 -2.04 0.71 -10.35
N PRO A 112 -1.35 -0.12 -9.58
CA PRO A 112 0.03 0.07 -9.20
C PRO A 112 0.97 -0.15 -10.38
N LEU A 113 1.95 0.77 -10.54
CA LEU A 113 3.06 0.64 -11.48
C LEU A 113 4.36 0.63 -10.67
N LEU A 114 5.01 -0.52 -10.59
CA LEU A 114 6.08 -0.75 -9.62
C LEU A 114 7.40 -1.09 -10.30
N THR A 115 8.48 -0.55 -9.77
CA THR A 115 9.81 -1.10 -9.93
C THR A 115 10.00 -2.21 -8.90
N HIS A 116 10.35 -3.40 -9.36
CA HIS A 116 10.62 -4.58 -8.55
C HIS A 116 12.11 -4.85 -8.55
N LEU A 117 12.77 -4.56 -7.43
CA LEU A 117 14.20 -4.81 -7.24
C LEU A 117 14.37 -6.02 -6.37
N TYR A 118 15.27 -6.95 -6.76
CA TYR A 118 15.49 -8.15 -5.96
C TYR A 118 16.97 -8.57 -5.90
N ILE A 119 17.32 -9.20 -4.80
CA ILE A 119 18.58 -9.90 -4.59
C ILE A 119 18.30 -11.38 -4.41
N ARG A 120 19.22 -12.23 -4.87
CA ARG A 120 19.11 -13.68 -4.72
C ARG A 120 19.95 -14.16 -3.54
N SER A 121 19.38 -15.10 -2.78
CA SER A 121 20.08 -15.84 -1.73
C SER A 121 19.70 -17.31 -1.88
N GLY A 122 20.55 -18.07 -2.56
CA GLY A 122 20.18 -19.41 -3.03
C GLY A 122 19.00 -19.35 -4.00
N ASP A 123 17.98 -20.15 -3.77
CA ASP A 123 16.77 -20.21 -4.58
C ASP A 123 15.75 -19.12 -4.24
N MET A 124 15.90 -18.50 -3.08
CA MET A 124 15.02 -17.43 -2.61
C MET A 124 15.42 -16.08 -3.21
N ARG A 125 14.45 -15.16 -3.30
CA ARG A 125 14.68 -13.76 -3.62
C ARG A 125 14.08 -12.89 -2.53
N PHE A 126 14.86 -11.93 -2.06
CA PHE A 126 14.35 -10.82 -1.26
C PHE A 126 14.14 -9.66 -2.20
N PHE A 127 12.98 -9.05 -2.15
CA PHE A 127 12.66 -7.98 -3.08
C PHE A 127 12.08 -6.75 -2.38
N LEU A 128 12.16 -5.64 -3.08
CA LEU A 128 11.53 -4.38 -2.74
C LEU A 128 10.74 -3.90 -3.96
N ASN A 129 9.46 -3.64 -3.76
CA ASN A 129 8.60 -2.96 -4.72
C ASN A 129 8.48 -1.48 -4.35
N ALA A 130 8.50 -0.59 -5.34
CA ALA A 130 8.23 0.83 -5.14
C ALA A 130 7.67 1.46 -6.41
N GLY A 131 6.71 2.39 -6.26
CA GLY A 131 6.17 3.11 -7.40
C GLY A 131 4.89 3.88 -7.13
N PRO A 132 4.30 4.49 -8.17
CA PRO A 132 3.03 5.17 -8.10
C PRO A 132 1.86 4.18 -8.10
N PHE A 133 0.80 4.62 -7.42
CA PHE A 133 -0.49 3.95 -7.33
C PHE A 133 -1.56 4.89 -7.89
N PHE A 134 -2.37 4.38 -8.77
CA PHE A 134 -3.56 5.06 -9.27
C PHE A 134 -4.78 4.19 -8.95
N GLY A 135 -5.88 4.79 -8.59
CA GLY A 135 -7.10 4.06 -8.28
C GLY A 135 -8.36 4.83 -8.63
N TYR A 136 -9.42 4.11 -8.85
CA TYR A 136 -10.73 4.67 -9.07
C TYR A 136 -11.72 4.06 -8.08
N LEU A 137 -12.47 4.93 -7.39
CA LEU A 137 -13.52 4.52 -6.46
C LEU A 137 -14.72 3.98 -7.23
N LEU A 138 -14.97 2.69 -7.08
CA LEU A 138 -16.11 1.99 -7.68
C LEU A 138 -17.39 2.28 -6.92
N GLY A 139 -17.32 2.25 -5.58
CA GLY A 139 -18.47 2.44 -4.71
C GLY A 139 -18.09 2.78 -3.28
N GLU A 140 -19.06 3.31 -2.57
CA GLU A 140 -18.96 3.58 -1.14
C GLU A 140 -20.17 3.05 -0.41
N SER A 141 -19.99 2.56 0.82
CA SER A 141 -21.05 2.19 1.73
C SER A 141 -20.69 2.54 3.15
N ALA A 142 -21.68 2.73 4.00
CA ALA A 142 -21.47 3.04 5.40
C ALA A 142 -22.38 2.18 6.27
N THR A 143 -21.86 1.83 7.44
CA THR A 143 -22.63 1.16 8.50
C THR A 143 -22.51 2.00 9.76
N SER A 144 -23.66 2.34 10.36
CA SER A 144 -23.74 3.13 11.59
C SER A 144 -24.69 2.47 12.60
N ALA A 145 -24.43 2.71 13.89
CA ALA A 145 -25.35 2.40 14.98
C ALA A 145 -25.15 3.40 16.12
N GLY A 146 -26.19 3.59 16.94
CA GLY A 146 -26.15 4.50 18.07
C GLY A 146 -26.08 5.97 17.69
N GLU A 147 -26.74 6.38 16.61
CA GLU A 147 -26.68 7.73 16.04
C GLU A 147 -27.11 8.84 17.03
N ALA A 148 -28.01 8.52 17.96
CA ALA A 148 -28.42 9.47 18.99
C ALA A 148 -27.29 9.97 19.91
N ASN A 149 -26.17 9.26 19.94
CA ASN A 149 -24.99 9.61 20.73
C ASN A 149 -23.91 10.32 19.88
N MET A 150 -24.19 10.61 18.61
CA MET A 150 -23.27 11.29 17.70
C MET A 150 -23.48 12.80 17.76
N SER A 151 -22.39 13.54 17.62
CA SER A 151 -22.45 15.01 17.53
C SER A 151 -23.03 15.47 16.19
N ASN A 152 -23.53 16.71 16.12
CA ASN A 152 -23.97 17.31 14.85
C ASN A 152 -22.85 17.37 13.80
N LEU A 153 -21.60 17.49 14.24
CA LEU A 153 -20.43 17.45 13.35
C LEU A 153 -20.23 16.05 12.76
N ASP A 154 -20.48 14.99 13.54
CA ASP A 154 -20.35 13.61 13.06
C ASP A 154 -21.45 13.31 12.03
N THR A 155 -22.70 13.65 12.33
CA THR A 155 -23.80 13.43 11.39
C THR A 155 -23.63 14.23 10.08
N THR A 156 -23.13 15.46 10.17
CA THR A 156 -22.78 16.25 8.97
C THR A 156 -21.69 15.56 8.15
N ARG A 157 -20.63 15.05 8.79
CA ARG A 157 -19.53 14.33 8.12
C ARG A 157 -20.02 13.05 7.45
N HIS A 158 -20.90 12.29 8.11
CA HIS A 158 -21.45 11.05 7.58
C HIS A 158 -22.29 11.29 6.31
N GLY A 159 -22.91 12.44 6.18
CA GLY A 159 -23.67 12.85 5.00
C GLY A 159 -22.80 13.30 3.81
N ILE A 160 -21.48 13.55 4.00
CA ILE A 160 -20.61 13.98 2.91
C ILE A 160 -20.27 12.77 2.03
N THR A 161 -20.67 12.79 0.76
CA THR A 161 -20.29 11.79 -0.24
C THR A 161 -18.85 12.02 -0.72
N VAL A 162 -18.20 10.96 -1.17
CA VAL A 162 -16.87 11.07 -1.81
C VAL A 162 -17.02 11.81 -3.13
N ARG A 163 -16.37 12.96 -3.26
CA ARG A 163 -16.44 13.80 -4.44
C ARG A 163 -15.38 13.40 -5.47
N ASP A 164 -14.14 13.22 -5.00
CA ASP A 164 -13.03 12.87 -5.86
C ASP A 164 -12.84 11.37 -5.87
N ARG A 165 -13.27 10.73 -6.97
CA ARG A 165 -13.20 9.27 -7.13
C ARG A 165 -11.82 8.76 -7.52
N LEU A 166 -10.90 9.67 -7.89
CA LEU A 166 -9.54 9.33 -8.26
C LEU A 166 -8.66 9.27 -7.01
N PHE A 167 -8.08 8.10 -6.77
CA PHE A 167 -7.02 7.90 -5.79
C PHE A 167 -5.67 7.92 -6.51
N TRP A 168 -4.69 8.59 -5.94
CA TRP A 168 -3.32 8.49 -6.39
C TRP A 168 -2.38 8.63 -5.20
N GLY A 169 -1.23 7.95 -5.28
CA GLY A 169 -0.29 7.92 -4.18
C GLY A 169 1.02 7.28 -4.56
N LEU A 170 1.89 7.18 -3.59
CA LEU A 170 3.17 6.49 -3.69
C LEU A 170 3.21 5.37 -2.66
N GLY A 171 3.83 4.27 -3.02
CA GLY A 171 3.92 3.15 -2.10
C GLY A 171 4.88 2.07 -2.56
N GLY A 172 4.94 1.05 -1.74
CA GLY A 172 5.78 -0.11 -1.99
C GLY A 172 6.05 -0.88 -0.71
N GLY A 173 6.96 -1.82 -0.78
CA GLY A 173 7.36 -2.57 0.40
C GLY A 173 8.19 -3.81 0.09
N PRO A 174 8.77 -4.41 1.12
CA PRO A 174 9.60 -5.59 1.00
C PRO A 174 8.78 -6.87 0.84
N GLY A 175 9.43 -7.89 0.29
CA GLY A 175 8.86 -9.21 0.22
C GLY A 175 9.90 -10.30 0.01
N ILE A 176 9.41 -11.53 0.05
CA ILE A 176 10.20 -12.74 -0.15
C ILE A 176 9.53 -13.54 -1.26
N SER A 177 10.34 -14.04 -2.20
CA SER A 177 9.92 -14.84 -3.33
C SER A 177 10.58 -16.22 -3.28
N ILE A 178 9.75 -17.27 -3.26
CA ILE A 178 10.17 -18.68 -3.15
C ILE A 178 9.79 -19.39 -4.45
N PRO A 179 10.72 -20.09 -5.11
CA PRO A 179 10.40 -20.89 -6.28
C PRO A 179 9.58 -22.13 -5.89
N LEU A 180 8.56 -22.47 -6.68
CA LEU A 180 7.82 -23.73 -6.61
C LEU A 180 8.25 -24.70 -7.72
N GLY A 181 9.14 -24.25 -8.60
CA GLY A 181 9.65 -24.99 -9.74
C GLY A 181 10.33 -24.04 -10.72
N ASN A 182 10.56 -24.49 -11.95
CA ASN A 182 11.35 -23.72 -12.92
C ASN A 182 10.67 -22.43 -13.40
N ARG A 183 9.32 -22.40 -13.41
CA ARG A 183 8.53 -21.29 -13.95
C ARG A 183 7.57 -20.66 -12.94
N GLN A 184 7.50 -21.19 -11.72
CA GLN A 184 6.49 -20.78 -10.74
C GLN A 184 7.16 -20.23 -9.50
N ARG A 185 6.58 -19.19 -8.92
CA ARG A 185 7.04 -18.57 -7.67
C ARG A 185 5.86 -18.14 -6.82
N ILE A 186 6.01 -18.33 -5.51
CA ILE A 186 5.14 -17.71 -4.50
C ILE A 186 5.89 -16.56 -3.87
N GLU A 187 5.19 -15.45 -3.64
CA GLU A 187 5.75 -14.25 -3.03
C GLU A 187 4.85 -13.78 -1.89
N LEU A 188 5.47 -13.53 -0.75
CA LEU A 188 4.85 -12.84 0.37
C LEU A 188 5.36 -11.40 0.38
N GLU A 189 4.45 -10.43 0.33
CA GLU A 189 4.76 -9.00 0.26
C GLU A 189 4.07 -8.24 1.39
N GLY A 190 4.84 -7.41 2.10
CA GLY A 190 4.32 -6.35 2.95
C GLY A 190 4.37 -5.02 2.18
N ARG A 191 3.28 -4.25 2.20
CA ARG A 191 3.15 -3.02 1.41
C ARG A 191 2.66 -1.87 2.27
N PHE A 192 3.22 -0.68 2.05
CA PHE A 192 2.70 0.58 2.58
C PHE A 192 2.43 1.52 1.42
N VAL A 193 1.28 2.19 1.46
CA VAL A 193 0.88 3.18 0.45
C VAL A 193 0.39 4.44 1.15
N TYR A 194 0.89 5.57 0.69
CA TYR A 194 0.47 6.90 1.12
C TYR A 194 -0.25 7.62 -0.02
N GLY A 195 -1.55 7.87 0.19
CA GLY A 195 -2.38 8.62 -0.75
C GLY A 195 -2.06 10.10 -0.69
N LEU A 196 -1.87 10.70 -1.85
CA LEU A 196 -1.59 12.13 -2.04
C LEU A 196 -2.85 12.92 -2.41
N GLY A 197 -3.90 12.22 -2.88
CA GLY A 197 -5.21 12.80 -3.17
C GLY A 197 -6.10 12.90 -1.94
N ASN A 198 -7.09 13.80 -2.01
CA ASN A 198 -8.15 13.94 -1.01
C ASN A 198 -9.47 13.38 -1.57
N ILE A 199 -10.24 12.64 -0.74
CA ILE A 199 -11.57 12.15 -1.13
C ILE A 199 -12.66 13.23 -1.09
N TRP A 200 -12.46 14.26 -0.27
CA TRP A 200 -13.34 15.40 -0.15
C TRP A 200 -12.69 16.67 -0.70
N SER A 201 -13.53 17.64 -1.09
CA SER A 201 -13.04 18.93 -1.56
C SER A 201 -12.21 19.63 -0.48
N SER A 202 -11.02 20.08 -0.85
CA SER A 202 -10.13 20.89 -0.01
C SER A 202 -10.23 22.42 -0.31
N LYS A 203 -11.31 22.84 -1.00
CA LYS A 203 -11.51 24.25 -1.35
C LYS A 203 -11.82 25.10 -0.11
N ARG A 204 -11.56 26.41 -0.20
CA ARG A 204 -11.87 27.39 0.85
C ARG A 204 -13.36 27.29 1.23
N GLY A 205 -13.66 27.05 2.52
CA GLY A 205 -15.03 26.83 3.01
C GLY A 205 -15.46 25.35 3.13
N SER A 206 -14.62 24.40 2.71
CA SER A 206 -14.89 22.97 2.96
C SER A 206 -14.71 22.61 4.43
N THR A 207 -15.52 21.70 4.95
CA THR A 207 -15.44 21.22 6.33
C THR A 207 -14.09 20.55 6.64
N TYR A 208 -13.45 19.94 5.64
CA TYR A 208 -12.16 19.28 5.76
C TYR A 208 -11.17 19.83 4.75
N VAL A 209 -9.97 20.17 5.24
CA VAL A 209 -8.86 20.65 4.41
C VAL A 209 -8.05 19.49 3.87
N GLN A 210 -8.00 18.38 4.62
CA GLN A 210 -7.30 17.16 4.23
C GLN A 210 -8.17 15.94 4.51
N SER A 211 -8.15 14.99 3.57
CA SER A 211 -8.87 13.71 3.65
C SER A 211 -8.16 12.65 2.80
N SER A 212 -6.88 12.40 3.11
CA SER A 212 -6.04 11.46 2.36
C SER A 212 -5.97 10.09 3.04
N GLU A 213 -5.99 9.03 2.24
CA GLU A 213 -5.90 7.66 2.72
C GLU A 213 -4.45 7.20 2.82
N MET A 214 -4.14 6.43 3.85
CA MET A 214 -2.94 5.61 3.92
C MET A 214 -3.31 4.19 4.31
N TYR A 215 -2.57 3.21 3.78
CA TYR A 215 -2.82 1.82 4.15
C TYR A 215 -1.55 0.97 4.18
N PHE A 216 -1.61 -0.08 5.02
CA PHE A 216 -0.68 -1.19 5.02
C PHE A 216 -1.36 -2.40 4.42
N GLY A 217 -0.62 -3.24 3.71
CA GLY A 217 -1.13 -4.48 3.13
C GLY A 217 -0.17 -5.63 3.36
N ALA A 218 -0.72 -6.82 3.46
CA ALA A 218 0.01 -8.07 3.37
C ALA A 218 -0.65 -8.94 2.31
N THR A 219 0.12 -9.37 1.32
CA THR A 219 -0.40 -10.12 0.17
C THR A 219 0.45 -11.35 -0.13
N LEU A 220 -0.22 -12.41 -0.53
CA LEU A 220 0.36 -13.59 -1.14
C LEU A 220 0.15 -13.51 -2.65
N ASN A 221 1.23 -13.67 -3.42
CA ASN A 221 1.22 -13.60 -4.87
C ASN A 221 1.71 -14.94 -5.44
N TYR A 222 1.11 -15.37 -6.52
CA TYR A 222 1.58 -16.50 -7.31
C TYR A 222 1.93 -16.01 -8.70
N PHE A 223 3.15 -16.26 -9.16
CA PHE A 223 3.64 -15.88 -10.48
C PHE A 223 3.99 -17.10 -11.32
N PHE A 224 3.64 -17.02 -12.58
CA PHE A 224 4.03 -17.97 -13.63
C PHE A 224 4.83 -17.24 -14.70
N ARG A 225 6.04 -17.73 -15.01
CA ARG A 225 6.91 -17.22 -16.06
C ARG A 225 6.54 -17.84 -17.41
N LEU A 226 6.28 -17.00 -18.40
CA LEU A 226 5.92 -17.40 -19.76
C LEU A 226 7.12 -17.89 -20.56
#